data_ce2302d038459a52419a5ac97818dd0f
#
_entry.id   ce2302d038459a52419a5ac97818dd0f
#
_cell.length_a   1.000
_cell.length_b   1.000
_cell.length_c   1.000
_cell.angle_alpha   90.00
_cell.angle_beta   90.00
_cell.angle_gamma   90.00
#
_symmetry.space_group_name_H-M   'P 1'
#
loop_
_entity.id
_entity.type
_entity.pdbx_description
1 polymer ?
#
loop_
_entity_poly.entity_id
_entity_poly.type
_entity_poly.pdbx_seq_one_letter_code
_entity_poly.pdbx_strand_id
1 'polypeptide(L)'
;MKPQTSPHTQRIRQIALSAGLLIGMALGTLAPQMAHAAKARPAKAAESLPQASPEQLAAVERVLTGRYGCEFGKSIEVARHAVHAGYVTLKLAKDTWTMKPVVSSTGAVRLEDVKGKTLLLQILTKSMLMDTKSGRRVVDACVHDTQRAAEEHLRANPLPSALN
;
A
#
# COMPACT_ATOMS: atom_id res chain seq x y z
N MET A 1 -30.95 12.28 -35.76
CA MET A 1 -31.00 12.44 -34.33
C MET A 1 -29.91 13.37 -33.85
N LYS A 2 -30.27 14.52 -33.28
CA LYS A 2 -29.35 15.63 -32.93
C LYS A 2 -28.65 15.38 -31.60
N PRO A 3 -27.38 15.70 -31.40
CA PRO A 3 -26.74 15.71 -30.07
C PRO A 3 -27.13 16.98 -29.31
N GLN A 4 -27.53 16.83 -28.08
CA GLN A 4 -27.78 17.94 -27.16
C GLN A 4 -26.49 18.32 -26.44
N THR A 5 -26.03 19.52 -26.68
CA THR A 5 -24.99 20.22 -25.91
C THR A 5 -25.63 21.02 -24.79
N SER A 6 -25.20 20.79 -23.56
CA SER A 6 -25.59 21.57 -22.39
C SER A 6 -24.48 22.59 -22.04
N PRO A 7 -24.78 23.88 -21.93
CA PRO A 7 -23.80 24.89 -21.53
C PRO A 7 -23.88 25.13 -20.02
N HIS A 8 -22.83 24.81 -19.27
CA HIS A 8 -22.69 25.28 -17.89
C HIS A 8 -22.13 26.70 -17.88
N THR A 9 -23.00 27.62 -17.58
CA THR A 9 -22.80 29.05 -17.43
C THR A 9 -21.83 29.39 -16.29
N GLN A 10 -20.69 29.98 -16.62
CA GLN A 10 -19.78 30.64 -15.70
C GLN A 10 -20.46 31.92 -15.15
N ARG A 11 -20.69 31.96 -13.87
CA ARG A 11 -21.04 33.20 -13.15
C ARG A 11 -19.76 33.85 -12.62
N ILE A 12 -19.27 34.82 -13.34
CA ILE A 12 -18.27 35.81 -12.86
C ILE A 12 -19.00 36.77 -11.92
N ARG A 13 -18.66 36.76 -10.65
CA ARG A 13 -19.02 37.84 -9.73
C ARG A 13 -17.85 38.79 -9.59
N GLN A 14 -18.00 39.92 -10.24
CA GLN A 14 -17.21 41.12 -9.98
C GLN A 14 -17.61 41.66 -8.61
N ILE A 15 -16.63 41.89 -7.76
CA ILE A 15 -16.80 42.67 -6.51
C ILE A 15 -15.98 43.94 -6.65
N ALA A 16 -16.72 45.03 -6.48
CA ALA A 16 -16.29 46.40 -6.67
C ALA A 16 -15.20 46.85 -5.69
N LEU A 17 -14.30 47.69 -6.19
CA LEU A 17 -13.39 48.52 -5.40
C LEU A 17 -14.20 49.53 -4.57
N SER A 18 -13.92 49.61 -3.30
CA SER A 18 -14.20 50.82 -2.48
C SER A 18 -12.91 51.21 -1.78
N ALA A 19 -12.40 52.37 -2.24
CA ALA A 19 -11.31 53.12 -1.62
C ALA A 19 -11.80 53.70 -0.29
N GLY A 20 -11.10 53.41 0.78
CA GLY A 20 -11.27 54.06 2.11
C GLY A 20 -9.92 54.32 2.73
N LEU A 21 -9.45 55.57 2.57
CA LEU A 21 -8.25 56.13 3.18
C LEU A 21 -8.56 56.50 4.62
N LEU A 22 -8.04 55.78 5.60
CA LEU A 22 -7.94 56.24 6.99
C LEU A 22 -6.53 56.00 7.55
N ILE A 23 -5.83 57.11 7.75
CA ILE A 23 -4.54 57.17 8.44
C ILE A 23 -4.82 56.95 9.94
N GLY A 24 -4.40 55.82 10.48
CA GLY A 24 -4.41 55.50 11.90
C GLY A 24 -3.01 55.09 12.34
N MET A 25 -2.29 56.01 13.01
CA MET A 25 -1.07 55.66 13.77
C MET A 25 -1.44 54.69 14.89
N ALA A 26 -1.01 53.45 14.81
CA ALA A 26 -1.04 52.50 15.92
C ALA A 26 0.36 52.06 16.22
N LEU A 27 0.83 52.37 17.42
CA LEU A 27 2.08 51.84 18.00
C LEU A 27 1.98 50.30 18.01
N GLY A 28 2.78 49.67 17.17
CA GLY A 28 2.88 48.23 17.14
C GLY A 28 3.68 47.71 18.33
N THR A 29 3.02 47.06 19.26
CA THR A 29 3.67 46.18 20.25
C THR A 29 4.23 44.94 19.54
N LEU A 30 5.55 44.83 19.47
CA LEU A 30 6.21 43.59 19.06
C LEU A 30 5.91 42.52 20.12
N ALA A 31 4.95 41.64 19.82
CA ALA A 31 4.77 40.42 20.57
C ALA A 31 5.81 39.38 20.05
N PRO A 32 6.61 38.76 20.93
CA PRO A 32 7.52 37.72 20.51
C PRO A 32 6.67 36.50 20.06
N GLN A 33 6.75 36.17 18.78
CA GLN A 33 6.23 34.89 18.26
C GLN A 33 7.06 33.75 18.87
N MET A 34 6.50 33.08 19.86
CA MET A 34 7.04 31.80 20.33
C MET A 34 6.88 30.79 19.19
N ALA A 35 7.97 30.59 18.46
CA ALA A 35 8.06 29.48 17.51
C ALA A 35 7.92 28.19 18.31
N HIS A 36 6.75 27.55 18.19
CA HIS A 36 6.54 26.18 18.67
C HIS A 36 7.41 25.28 17.81
N ALA A 37 8.61 24.97 18.28
CA ALA A 37 9.45 23.93 17.73
C ALA A 37 8.63 22.62 17.82
N ALA A 38 8.07 22.19 16.70
CA ALA A 38 7.44 20.88 16.58
C ALA A 38 8.50 19.84 16.94
N LYS A 39 8.34 19.24 18.13
CA LYS A 39 9.22 18.19 18.64
C LYS A 39 9.17 17.04 17.64
N ALA A 40 10.19 16.92 16.80
CA ALA A 40 10.33 15.84 15.84
C ALA A 40 10.23 14.52 16.62
N ARG A 41 9.20 13.72 16.28
CA ARG A 41 9.01 12.39 16.85
C ARG A 41 10.27 11.60 16.49
N PRO A 42 10.97 10.96 17.46
CA PRO A 42 12.18 10.21 17.15
C PRO A 42 11.82 9.17 16.09
N ALA A 43 12.51 9.23 14.95
CA ALA A 43 12.39 8.20 13.92
C ALA A 43 12.78 6.88 14.58
N LYS A 44 11.85 5.90 14.55
CA LYS A 44 12.11 4.55 15.04
C LYS A 44 13.41 4.10 14.37
N ALA A 45 14.41 3.74 15.17
CA ALA A 45 15.72 3.34 14.68
C ALA A 45 15.55 2.38 13.50
N ALA A 46 16.13 2.73 12.34
CA ALA A 46 16.01 1.93 11.14
C ALA A 46 16.60 0.54 11.47
N GLU A 47 15.78 -0.50 11.38
CA GLU A 47 16.21 -1.88 11.56
C GLU A 47 17.27 -2.13 10.48
N SER A 48 18.52 -2.45 10.89
CA SER A 48 19.57 -2.78 9.93
C SER A 48 19.30 -4.18 9.38
N LEU A 49 18.76 -4.23 8.17
CA LEU A 49 18.51 -5.48 7.48
C LEU A 49 19.77 -5.90 6.67
N PRO A 50 20.02 -7.20 6.55
CA PRO A 50 21.06 -7.68 5.64
C PRO A 50 20.84 -7.19 4.22
N GLN A 51 21.91 -6.99 3.47
CA GLN A 51 21.81 -6.69 2.04
C GLN A 51 21.12 -7.86 1.33
N ALA A 52 20.18 -7.55 0.44
CA ALA A 52 19.46 -8.57 -0.32
C ALA A 52 20.41 -9.28 -1.30
N SER A 53 20.31 -10.61 -1.39
CA SER A 53 21.01 -11.40 -2.40
C SER A 53 20.43 -11.16 -3.80
N PRO A 54 21.17 -11.51 -4.87
CA PRO A 54 20.64 -11.44 -6.24
C PRO A 54 19.32 -12.20 -6.42
N GLU A 55 19.18 -13.38 -5.80
CA GLU A 55 17.96 -14.19 -5.84
C GLU A 55 16.80 -13.50 -5.13
N GLN A 56 17.06 -12.82 -4.02
CA GLN A 56 16.06 -12.04 -3.29
C GLN A 56 15.63 -10.82 -4.11
N LEU A 57 16.56 -10.15 -4.79
CA LEU A 57 16.26 -9.05 -5.70
C LEU A 57 15.41 -9.51 -6.89
N ALA A 58 15.70 -10.69 -7.45
CA ALA A 58 14.87 -11.29 -8.50
C ALA A 58 13.49 -11.71 -7.97
N ALA A 59 13.42 -12.25 -6.75
CA ALA A 59 12.18 -12.67 -6.13
C ALA A 59 11.24 -11.48 -5.84
N VAL A 60 11.79 -10.33 -5.42
CA VAL A 60 10.99 -9.15 -5.12
C VAL A 60 10.27 -8.60 -6.36
N GLU A 61 10.82 -8.78 -7.56
CA GLU A 61 10.15 -8.36 -8.80
C GLU A 61 8.89 -9.17 -9.12
N ARG A 62 8.76 -10.36 -8.56
CA ARG A 62 7.58 -11.24 -8.73
C ARG A 62 6.50 -10.99 -7.68
N VAL A 63 6.77 -10.17 -6.67
CA VAL A 63 5.80 -9.85 -5.63
C VAL A 63 4.69 -8.98 -6.21
N LEU A 64 3.45 -9.41 -6.06
CA LEU A 64 2.31 -8.56 -6.31
C LEU A 64 2.23 -7.53 -5.19
N THR A 65 2.43 -6.27 -5.54
CA THR A 65 2.33 -5.12 -4.62
C THR A 65 1.00 -4.43 -4.80
N GLY A 66 0.46 -3.85 -3.73
CA GLY A 66 -0.82 -3.16 -3.74
C GLY A 66 -1.73 -3.64 -2.62
N ARG A 67 -3.00 -3.34 -2.76
CA ARG A 67 -4.05 -3.71 -1.81
C ARG A 67 -4.73 -5.00 -2.23
N TYR A 68 -5.02 -5.84 -1.23
CA TYR A 68 -5.76 -7.08 -1.38
C TYR A 68 -7.03 -7.01 -0.56
N GLY A 69 -8.15 -7.41 -1.15
CA GLY A 69 -9.37 -7.71 -0.39
C GLY A 69 -9.29 -9.13 0.14
N CYS A 70 -9.59 -9.33 1.41
CA CYS A 70 -9.54 -10.62 2.09
C CYS A 70 -10.90 -11.01 2.64
N GLU A 71 -11.00 -12.22 3.22
CA GLU A 71 -12.19 -12.70 3.93
C GLU A 71 -12.61 -11.75 5.06
N PHE A 72 -13.89 -11.77 5.42
CA PHE A 72 -14.50 -10.98 6.50
C PHE A 72 -14.27 -9.46 6.38
N GLY A 73 -14.19 -8.94 5.15
CA GLY A 73 -13.97 -7.52 4.88
C GLY A 73 -12.61 -6.98 5.31
N LYS A 74 -11.67 -7.86 5.66
CA LYS A 74 -10.29 -7.47 5.94
C LYS A 74 -9.56 -7.09 4.66
N SER A 75 -8.45 -6.37 4.81
CA SER A 75 -7.55 -6.07 3.70
C SER A 75 -6.11 -6.06 4.18
N ILE A 76 -5.21 -6.49 3.30
CA ILE A 76 -3.77 -6.31 3.48
C ILE A 76 -3.23 -5.37 2.42
N GLU A 77 -2.10 -4.75 2.71
CA GLU A 77 -1.35 -3.92 1.77
C GLU A 77 0.09 -4.41 1.71
N VAL A 78 0.58 -4.64 0.51
CA VAL A 78 1.98 -5.03 0.24
C VAL A 78 2.64 -3.93 -0.56
N ALA A 79 3.78 -3.42 -0.10
CA ALA A 79 4.52 -2.37 -0.78
C ALA A 79 6.02 -2.69 -0.79
N ARG A 80 6.77 -2.16 -1.77
CA ARG A 80 8.24 -2.20 -1.72
C ARG A 80 8.72 -1.51 -0.44
N HIS A 81 9.76 -2.06 0.20
CA HIS A 81 10.32 -1.42 1.38
C HIS A 81 11.00 -0.10 0.99
N ALA A 82 10.68 0.99 1.72
CA ALA A 82 11.10 2.34 1.32
C ALA A 82 12.63 2.55 1.32
N VAL A 83 13.36 1.80 2.16
CA VAL A 83 14.81 1.99 2.38
C VAL A 83 15.62 0.78 1.93
N HIS A 84 15.11 -0.43 2.11
CA HIS A 84 15.86 -1.66 1.87
C HIS A 84 15.40 -2.33 0.58
N ALA A 85 16.23 -2.23 -0.47
CA ALA A 85 16.00 -2.94 -1.72
C ALA A 85 15.90 -4.46 -1.47
N GLY A 86 15.02 -5.14 -2.22
CA GLY A 86 14.81 -6.58 -2.07
C GLY A 86 13.88 -6.99 -0.92
N TYR A 87 13.37 -6.03 -0.13
CA TYR A 87 12.37 -6.27 0.91
C TYR A 87 11.04 -5.63 0.56
N VAL A 88 9.99 -6.09 1.21
CA VAL A 88 8.65 -5.49 1.12
C VAL A 88 8.09 -5.24 2.51
N THR A 89 7.16 -4.31 2.60
CA THR A 89 6.37 -4.04 3.80
C THR A 89 4.99 -4.63 3.62
N LEU A 90 4.52 -5.41 4.58
CA LEU A 90 3.16 -5.93 4.67
C LEU A 90 2.43 -5.24 5.81
N LYS A 91 1.20 -4.78 5.55
CA LYS A 91 0.32 -4.19 6.57
C LYS A 91 -0.99 -4.96 6.65
N LEU A 92 -1.46 -5.20 7.85
CA LEU A 92 -2.80 -5.69 8.17
C LEU A 92 -3.33 -4.89 9.37
N ALA A 93 -4.35 -4.09 9.18
CA ALA A 93 -4.88 -3.17 10.18
C ALA A 93 -3.76 -2.29 10.80
N LYS A 94 -3.46 -2.46 12.10
CA LYS A 94 -2.39 -1.73 12.81
C LYS A 94 -1.02 -2.42 12.75
N ASP A 95 -0.98 -3.66 12.31
CA ASP A 95 0.25 -4.46 12.29
C ASP A 95 1.02 -4.25 10.99
N THR A 96 2.35 -4.20 11.11
CA THR A 96 3.25 -4.00 9.98
C THR A 96 4.46 -4.92 10.12
N TRP A 97 4.80 -5.61 9.06
CA TRP A 97 5.96 -6.51 8.98
C TRP A 97 6.89 -6.12 7.84
N THR A 98 8.18 -6.30 8.07
CA THR A 98 9.19 -6.28 7.02
C THR A 98 9.37 -7.71 6.53
N MET A 99 9.17 -7.92 5.23
CA MET A 99 9.10 -9.25 4.64
C MET A 99 10.23 -9.44 3.63
N LYS A 100 10.81 -10.63 3.65
CA LYS A 100 11.81 -11.10 2.68
C LYS A 100 11.11 -12.00 1.65
N PRO A 101 11.10 -11.64 0.35
CA PRO A 101 10.53 -12.50 -0.69
C PRO A 101 11.45 -13.68 -1.02
N VAL A 102 10.83 -14.84 -1.22
CA VAL A 102 11.47 -16.07 -1.68
C VAL A 102 10.55 -16.70 -2.74
N VAL A 103 11.10 -17.09 -3.87
CA VAL A 103 10.35 -17.86 -4.89
C VAL A 103 10.50 -19.34 -4.59
N SER A 104 9.39 -20.05 -4.44
CA SER A 104 9.40 -21.49 -4.25
C SER A 104 9.63 -22.23 -5.58
N SER A 105 9.99 -23.50 -5.51
CA SER A 105 10.12 -24.38 -6.68
C SER A 105 8.82 -24.54 -7.48
N THR A 106 7.66 -24.33 -6.83
CA THR A 106 6.34 -24.34 -7.47
C THR A 106 5.97 -23.02 -8.13
N GLY A 107 6.84 -22.00 -8.06
CA GLY A 107 6.58 -20.66 -8.59
C GLY A 107 5.76 -19.75 -7.66
N ALA A 108 5.27 -20.25 -6.53
CA ALA A 108 4.63 -19.41 -5.52
C ALA A 108 5.65 -18.45 -4.89
N VAL A 109 5.25 -17.22 -4.62
CA VAL A 109 6.05 -16.23 -3.90
C VAL A 109 5.72 -16.31 -2.41
N ARG A 110 6.74 -16.54 -1.59
CA ARG A 110 6.65 -16.50 -0.14
C ARG A 110 7.23 -15.18 0.36
N LEU A 111 6.52 -14.47 1.19
CA LEU A 111 7.03 -13.30 1.91
C LEU A 111 7.21 -13.69 3.36
N GLU A 112 8.46 -13.87 3.77
CA GLU A 112 8.84 -14.31 5.10
C GLU A 112 9.16 -13.11 5.98
N ASP A 113 8.47 -12.96 7.11
CA ASP A 113 8.78 -11.91 8.09
C ASP A 113 10.23 -12.06 8.56
N VAL A 114 11.00 -10.98 8.54
CA VAL A 114 12.40 -10.97 9.00
C VAL A 114 12.56 -11.39 10.46
N LYS A 115 11.49 -11.34 11.26
CA LYS A 115 11.42 -11.84 12.64
C LYS A 115 10.93 -13.28 12.75
N GLY A 116 10.65 -13.91 11.62
CA GLY A 116 10.21 -15.30 11.56
C GLY A 116 8.83 -15.58 12.15
N LYS A 117 7.98 -14.57 12.32
CA LYS A 117 6.66 -14.72 12.96
C LYS A 117 5.52 -14.92 11.99
N THR A 118 5.67 -14.43 10.78
CA THR A 118 4.57 -14.31 9.82
C THR A 118 5.05 -14.68 8.42
N LEU A 119 4.17 -15.28 7.64
CA LEU A 119 4.41 -15.67 6.26
C LEU A 119 3.20 -15.28 5.42
N LEU A 120 3.40 -14.48 4.37
CA LEU A 120 2.40 -14.33 3.31
C LEU A 120 2.77 -15.24 2.15
N LEU A 121 1.84 -16.10 1.76
CA LEU A 121 1.96 -16.94 0.56
C LEU A 121 1.12 -16.33 -0.56
N GLN A 122 1.75 -16.00 -1.68
CA GLN A 122 1.09 -15.55 -2.90
C GLN A 122 1.12 -16.69 -3.94
N ILE A 123 -0.06 -17.17 -4.30
CA ILE A 123 -0.24 -18.12 -5.41
C ILE A 123 -1.00 -17.43 -6.55
N LEU A 124 -1.23 -18.14 -7.63
CA LEU A 124 -1.79 -17.57 -8.87
C LEU A 124 -3.11 -16.81 -8.66
N THR A 125 -4.02 -17.37 -7.86
CA THR A 125 -5.41 -16.85 -7.73
C THR A 125 -5.71 -16.22 -6.39
N LYS A 126 -4.91 -16.46 -5.37
CA LYS A 126 -5.12 -15.88 -4.04
C LYS A 126 -3.84 -15.80 -3.21
N SER A 127 -3.94 -15.13 -2.08
CA SER A 127 -2.89 -15.07 -1.07
C SER A 127 -3.45 -15.38 0.31
N MET A 128 -2.59 -15.82 1.23
CA MET A 128 -2.94 -16.08 2.62
C MET A 128 -1.81 -15.67 3.55
N LEU A 129 -2.18 -15.07 4.67
CA LEU A 129 -1.24 -14.68 5.73
C LEU A 129 -1.32 -15.69 6.87
N MET A 130 -0.18 -16.20 7.28
CA MET A 130 -0.06 -17.27 8.27
C MET A 130 0.84 -16.83 9.43
N ASP A 131 0.52 -17.28 10.62
CA ASP A 131 1.42 -17.29 11.75
C ASP A 131 2.33 -18.52 11.65
N THR A 132 3.65 -18.29 11.58
CA THR A 132 4.62 -19.37 11.36
C THR A 132 4.78 -20.28 12.55
N LYS A 133 4.55 -19.80 13.78
CA LYS A 133 4.70 -20.58 15.00
C LYS A 133 3.56 -21.58 15.18
N SER A 134 2.34 -21.12 14.97
CA SER A 134 1.15 -21.97 15.17
C SER A 134 0.68 -22.68 13.89
N GLY A 135 1.18 -22.27 12.71
CA GLY A 135 0.69 -22.73 11.41
C GLY A 135 -0.73 -22.26 11.07
N ARG A 136 -1.32 -21.37 11.89
CA ARG A 136 -2.69 -20.89 11.71
C ARG A 136 -2.74 -19.76 10.68
N ARG A 137 -3.83 -19.70 9.93
CA ARG A 137 -4.11 -18.55 9.06
C ARG A 137 -4.54 -17.36 9.90
N VAL A 138 -3.87 -16.23 9.72
CA VAL A 138 -4.23 -14.93 10.30
C VAL A 138 -5.35 -14.29 9.49
N VAL A 139 -5.25 -14.40 8.15
CA VAL A 139 -6.28 -14.03 7.19
C VAL A 139 -6.08 -14.83 5.90
N ASP A 140 -7.18 -15.26 5.29
CA ASP A 140 -7.20 -16.05 4.04
C ASP A 140 -7.99 -15.34 2.95
N ALA A 141 -8.05 -16.00 1.79
CA ALA A 141 -8.75 -15.54 0.61
C ALA A 141 -8.43 -14.08 0.23
N CYS A 142 -7.18 -13.65 0.47
CA CYS A 142 -6.72 -12.34 0.06
C CYS A 142 -6.48 -12.35 -1.45
N VAL A 143 -7.17 -11.46 -2.18
CA VAL A 143 -7.12 -11.41 -3.65
C VAL A 143 -6.69 -10.02 -4.10
N HIS A 144 -5.61 -9.97 -4.86
CA HIS A 144 -5.15 -8.83 -5.63
C HIS A 144 -5.87 -8.81 -6.99
N ASP A 145 -5.99 -7.65 -7.64
CA ASP A 145 -6.68 -7.55 -8.94
C ASP A 145 -6.05 -8.45 -10.02
N THR A 146 -4.72 -8.58 -10.03
CA THR A 146 -4.02 -9.53 -10.91
C THR A 146 -4.43 -10.98 -10.65
N GLN A 147 -4.64 -11.37 -9.39
CA GLN A 147 -5.08 -12.72 -9.02
C GLN A 147 -6.54 -12.95 -9.42
N ARG A 148 -7.38 -11.92 -9.30
CA ARG A 148 -8.77 -11.96 -9.76
C ARG A 148 -8.84 -12.21 -11.27
N ALA A 149 -8.08 -11.46 -12.06
CA ALA A 149 -8.00 -11.64 -13.50
C ALA A 149 -7.49 -13.03 -13.88
N ALA A 150 -6.50 -13.56 -13.15
CA ALA A 150 -6.01 -14.93 -13.36
C ALA A 150 -7.08 -15.99 -13.06
N GLU A 151 -7.85 -15.82 -12.00
CA GLU A 151 -8.95 -16.72 -11.66
C GLU A 151 -10.05 -16.70 -12.72
N GLU A 152 -10.43 -15.52 -13.21
CA GLU A 152 -11.41 -15.34 -14.28
C GLU A 152 -10.93 -16.02 -15.57
N HIS A 153 -9.66 -15.85 -15.92
CA HIS A 153 -9.06 -16.51 -17.08
C HIS A 153 -9.10 -18.05 -16.97
N LEU A 154 -8.78 -18.60 -15.79
CA LEU A 154 -8.84 -20.04 -15.56
C LEU A 154 -10.26 -20.60 -15.62
N ARG A 155 -11.24 -19.84 -15.15
CA ARG A 155 -12.67 -20.23 -15.27
C ARG A 155 -13.15 -20.24 -16.73
N ALA A 156 -12.70 -19.26 -17.51
CA ALA A 156 -13.03 -19.19 -18.94
C ALA A 156 -12.30 -20.25 -19.78
N ASN A 157 -11.12 -20.67 -19.33
CA ASN A 157 -10.25 -21.62 -20.01
C ASN A 157 -9.84 -22.75 -19.05
N PRO A 158 -10.75 -23.66 -18.71
CA PRO A 158 -10.45 -24.74 -17.77
C PRO A 158 -9.34 -25.65 -18.33
N LEU A 159 -8.38 -25.98 -17.47
CA LEU A 159 -7.32 -26.92 -17.83
C LEU A 159 -7.93 -28.31 -18.12
N PRO A 160 -7.38 -29.06 -19.08
CA PRO A 160 -7.80 -30.43 -19.30
C PRO A 160 -7.70 -31.23 -18.00
N SER A 161 -8.77 -31.98 -17.68
CA SER A 161 -8.75 -32.83 -16.50
C SER A 161 -7.66 -33.90 -16.65
N ALA A 162 -6.73 -33.93 -15.71
CA ALA A 162 -5.69 -34.98 -15.64
C ALA A 162 -6.24 -36.35 -15.17
N LEU A 163 -7.56 -36.46 -14.98
CA LEU A 163 -8.25 -37.64 -14.42
C LEU A 163 -9.11 -38.40 -15.45
N ASN A 164 -8.82 -38.25 -16.74
CA ASN A 164 -9.42 -39.11 -17.78
C ASN A 164 -8.46 -40.20 -18.19
#